data_790901544bb3eb7794339abbfd03d295
#
_entry.id   790901544bb3eb7794339abbfd03d295
#
_cell.length_a   1.000
_cell.length_b   1.000
_cell.length_c   1.000
_cell.angle_alpha   90.00
_cell.angle_beta   90.00
_cell.angle_gamma   90.00
#
_symmetry.space_group_name_H-M   'P 1'
#
loop_
_entity.id
_entity.type
_entity.pdbx_description
1 polymer ?
#
loop_
_entity_poly.entity_id
_entity_poly.type
_entity_poly.pdbx_seq_one_letter_code
_entity_poly.pdbx_strand_id
1 'polypeptide(L)'
;MFSNEFWGWGGEDDDMFRRVVKGENFTIHRKQPQFARYKMIEHKRDSGNRKNLERRPMINRWNFNPLIEKRFWQMDGLNSLKYSLISKEVNNCFVNVTVDLLFDMRMGPEKHFLNELPENILN
;
A
#
# COMPACT_ATOMS: atom_id res chain seq x y z
N MET A 1 -4.93 -4.54 -5.18
CA MET A 1 -3.91 -3.52 -5.56
C MET A 1 -3.37 -2.89 -4.30
N PHE A 2 -2.05 -2.65 -4.21
CA PHE A 2 -1.43 -1.98 -3.06
C PHE A 2 -1.86 -0.52 -2.97
N SER A 3 -1.93 -0.02 -1.75
CA SER A 3 -2.19 1.38 -1.43
C SER A 3 -0.96 2.25 -1.74
N ASN A 4 -1.19 3.49 -2.16
CA ASN A 4 -0.14 4.51 -2.29
C ASN A 4 0.07 5.31 -0.99
N GLU A 5 -0.72 5.04 0.04
CA GLU A 5 -0.70 5.78 1.30
C GLU A 5 0.35 5.30 2.31
N PHE A 6 0.87 4.07 2.14
CA PHE A 6 1.84 3.50 3.06
C PHE A 6 3.26 3.89 2.69
N TRP A 7 3.88 4.74 3.52
CA TRP A 7 5.26 5.14 3.41
C TRP A 7 6.08 4.60 4.58
N GLY A 8 7.25 4.07 4.29
CA GLY A 8 8.07 3.38 5.28
C GLY A 8 7.62 1.95 5.54
N TRP A 9 8.18 1.30 6.54
CA TRP A 9 7.99 -0.12 6.78
C TRP A 9 6.74 -0.43 7.60
N GLY A 10 5.87 -1.25 7.04
CA GLY A 10 4.80 -1.98 7.72
C GLY A 10 3.40 -1.41 7.48
N GLY A 11 2.45 -2.31 7.39
CA GLY A 11 1.03 -2.05 7.21
C GLY A 11 0.50 -2.29 5.80
N GLU A 12 1.34 -2.16 4.80
CA GLU A 12 1.00 -2.35 3.39
C GLU A 12 0.52 -3.78 3.08
N ASP A 13 1.16 -4.77 3.66
CA ASP A 13 0.80 -6.19 3.49
C ASP A 13 -0.53 -6.52 4.15
N ASP A 14 -0.75 -5.99 5.36
CA ASP A 14 -2.01 -6.16 6.09
C ASP A 14 -3.17 -5.50 5.34
N ASP A 15 -2.96 -4.29 4.80
CA ASP A 15 -3.95 -3.59 3.97
C ASP A 15 -4.25 -4.37 2.69
N MET A 16 -3.21 -4.85 1.99
CA MET A 16 -3.39 -5.65 0.78
C MET A 16 -4.15 -6.94 1.04
N PHE A 17 -3.85 -7.64 2.16
CA PHE A 17 -4.60 -8.82 2.58
C PHE A 17 -6.09 -8.51 2.76
N ARG A 18 -6.41 -7.40 3.41
CA ARG A 18 -7.81 -6.97 3.62
C ARG A 18 -8.51 -6.66 2.31
N ARG A 19 -7.86 -5.96 1.39
CA ARG A 19 -8.42 -5.66 0.05
C ARG A 19 -8.76 -6.93 -0.72
N VAL A 20 -7.86 -7.90 -0.72
CA VAL A 20 -8.06 -9.17 -1.43
C VAL A 20 -9.19 -9.99 -0.82
N VAL A 21 -9.19 -10.15 0.51
CA VAL A 21 -10.14 -11.03 1.20
C VAL A 21 -11.50 -10.37 1.40
N LYS A 22 -11.51 -9.13 1.90
CA LYS A 22 -12.78 -8.43 2.20
C LYS A 22 -13.32 -7.63 1.02
N GLY A 23 -12.44 -6.96 0.27
CA GLY A 23 -12.83 -6.10 -0.83
C GLY A 23 -13.31 -6.88 -2.04
N GLU A 24 -12.51 -7.82 -2.49
CA GLU A 24 -12.76 -8.61 -3.71
C GLU A 24 -13.33 -9.99 -3.42
N ASN A 25 -13.50 -10.35 -2.16
CA ASN A 25 -14.02 -11.64 -1.71
C ASN A 25 -13.23 -12.83 -2.27
N PHE A 26 -11.92 -12.67 -2.45
CA PHE A 26 -11.05 -13.76 -2.89
C PHE A 26 -10.66 -14.66 -1.74
N THR A 27 -10.49 -15.94 -2.03
CA THR A 27 -9.97 -16.93 -1.10
C THR A 27 -8.46 -17.11 -1.30
N ILE A 28 -7.72 -17.07 -0.21
CA ILE A 28 -6.27 -17.32 -0.25
C ILE A 28 -6.02 -18.82 -0.07
N HIS A 29 -5.59 -19.48 -1.12
CA HIS A 29 -5.19 -20.89 -1.08
C HIS A 29 -3.73 -21.01 -0.65
N ARG A 30 -3.50 -21.59 0.50
CA ARG A 30 -2.14 -21.86 1.01
C ARG A 30 -1.77 -23.31 0.73
N LYS A 31 -0.54 -23.53 0.28
CA LYS A 31 0.02 -24.86 0.17
C LYS A 31 0.20 -25.45 1.57
N GLN A 32 0.16 -26.78 1.65
CA GLN A 32 0.42 -27.48 2.93
C GLN A 32 1.82 -27.12 3.45
N PRO A 33 2.00 -26.98 4.77
CA PRO A 33 3.26 -26.52 5.36
C PRO A 33 4.49 -27.33 4.96
N GLN A 34 4.34 -28.62 4.70
CA GLN A 34 5.43 -29.47 4.25
C GLN A 34 6.03 -29.08 2.90
N PHE A 35 5.24 -28.39 2.04
CA PHE A 35 5.69 -27.92 0.72
C PHE A 35 5.95 -26.41 0.68
N ALA A 36 5.54 -25.68 1.73
CA ALA A 36 5.56 -24.24 1.75
C ALA A 36 6.42 -23.64 2.87
N ARG A 37 7.20 -24.45 3.55
CA ARG A 37 8.14 -23.96 4.57
C ARG A 37 9.46 -23.60 3.91
N TYR A 38 9.91 -22.40 4.17
CA TYR A 38 11.20 -21.90 3.76
C TYR A 38 12.01 -21.50 4.98
N LYS A 39 13.33 -21.77 4.95
CA LYS A 39 14.24 -21.24 5.95
C LYS A 39 14.43 -19.76 5.67
N MET A 40 14.04 -18.92 6.59
CA MET A 40 14.28 -17.48 6.48
C MET A 40 15.76 -17.19 6.65
N ILE A 41 16.32 -16.40 5.73
CA ILE A 41 17.67 -15.87 5.86
C ILE A 41 17.58 -14.67 6.82
N GLU A 42 18.33 -14.75 7.93
CA GLU A 42 18.41 -13.62 8.84
C GLU A 42 19.11 -12.45 8.16
N HIS A 43 18.48 -11.29 8.19
CA HIS A 43 19.04 -10.05 7.71
C HIS A 43 18.78 -8.92 8.70
N LYS A 44 19.66 -7.95 8.72
CA LYS A 44 19.46 -6.74 9.51
C LYS A 44 18.37 -5.89 8.85
N ARG A 45 17.66 -5.12 9.68
CA ARG A 45 16.69 -4.15 9.17
C ARG A 45 17.42 -3.10 8.32
N ASP A 46 16.85 -2.80 7.17
CA ASP A 46 17.30 -1.69 6.33
C ASP A 46 17.14 -0.36 7.07
N SER A 47 18.24 0.36 7.22
CA SER A 47 18.27 1.66 7.89
C SER A 47 17.57 2.76 7.06
N GLY A 48 17.50 2.58 5.75
CA GLY A 48 16.83 3.50 4.83
C GLY A 48 15.30 3.41 4.87
N ASN A 49 14.76 2.29 5.36
CA ASN A 49 13.32 2.07 5.42
C ASN A 49 12.80 2.24 6.87
N ARG A 50 12.47 3.45 7.25
CA ARG A 50 11.98 3.77 8.58
C ARG A 50 10.63 3.11 8.84
N LYS A 51 10.38 2.73 10.10
CA LYS A 51 9.09 2.18 10.51
C LYS A 51 7.98 3.21 10.34
N ASN A 52 6.91 2.82 9.66
CA ASN A 52 5.69 3.61 9.60
C ASN A 52 4.97 3.56 10.95
N LEU A 53 4.97 4.66 11.70
CA LEU A 53 4.31 4.75 13.00
C LEU A 53 2.79 4.83 12.86
N GLU A 54 2.29 5.34 11.74
CA GLU A 54 0.86 5.52 11.45
C GLU A 54 0.19 4.26 10.89
N ARG A 55 0.96 3.19 10.63
CA ARG A 55 0.43 1.98 9.99
C ARG A 55 -0.80 1.40 10.66
N ARG A 56 -0.88 1.40 12.00
CA ARG A 56 -2.04 0.85 12.73
C ARG A 56 -3.27 1.75 12.63
N PRO A 57 -3.20 3.06 12.91
CA PRO A 57 -4.27 3.99 12.60
C PRO A 57 -4.75 3.87 11.15
N MET A 58 -3.83 3.83 10.18
CA MET A 58 -4.16 3.72 8.76
C MET A 58 -4.94 2.44 8.41
N ILE A 59 -4.50 1.28 8.90
CA ILE A 59 -5.20 0.01 8.68
C ILE A 59 -6.58 0.02 9.35
N ASN A 60 -6.72 0.65 10.50
CA ASN A 60 -7.93 0.59 11.31
C ASN A 60 -8.92 1.72 11.05
N ARG A 61 -8.55 2.75 10.29
CA ARG A 61 -9.38 3.95 10.09
C ARG A 61 -10.79 3.68 9.57
N TRP A 62 -10.98 2.60 8.83
CA TRP A 62 -12.26 2.24 8.22
C TRP A 62 -12.91 0.99 8.80
N ASN A 63 -12.38 0.44 9.89
CA ASN A 63 -12.89 -0.80 10.50
C ASN A 63 -14.37 -0.75 10.88
N PHE A 64 -14.92 0.44 11.06
CA PHE A 64 -16.30 0.64 11.53
C PHE A 64 -17.33 0.72 10.40
N ASN A 65 -16.89 0.90 9.14
CA ASN A 65 -17.79 1.01 8.00
C ASN A 65 -17.24 0.30 6.75
N PRO A 66 -17.70 -0.94 6.50
CA PRO A 66 -17.22 -1.72 5.36
C PRO A 66 -17.49 -1.09 3.98
N LEU A 67 -18.55 -0.28 3.85
CA LEU A 67 -18.88 0.39 2.59
C LEU A 67 -17.88 1.51 2.28
N ILE A 68 -17.51 2.27 3.31
CA ILE A 68 -16.49 3.33 3.18
C ILE A 68 -15.14 2.69 2.88
N GLU A 69 -14.78 1.61 3.58
CA GLU A 69 -13.55 0.85 3.36
C GLU A 69 -13.44 0.38 1.89
N LYS A 70 -14.49 -0.23 1.36
CA LYS A 70 -14.53 -0.72 -0.03
C LYS A 70 -14.41 0.42 -1.04
N ARG A 71 -15.11 1.53 -0.81
CA ARG A 71 -15.06 2.70 -1.68
C ARG A 71 -13.66 3.34 -1.69
N PHE A 72 -13.01 3.42 -0.52
CA PHE A 72 -11.64 3.86 -0.41
C PHE A 72 -10.70 3.00 -1.25
N TRP A 73 -10.80 1.67 -1.15
CA TRP A 73 -9.96 0.76 -1.93
C TRP A 73 -10.12 0.91 -3.45
N GLN A 74 -11.29 1.32 -3.91
CA GLN A 74 -11.53 1.63 -5.33
C GLN A 74 -10.87 2.93 -5.78
N MET A 75 -10.71 3.88 -4.88
CA MET A 75 -10.12 5.19 -5.18
C MET A 75 -8.59 5.20 -5.04
N ASP A 76 -8.03 4.37 -4.18
CA ASP A 76 -6.60 4.28 -3.89
C ASP A 76 -5.89 3.22 -4.76
N GLY A 77 -4.57 3.32 -4.85
CA GLY A 77 -3.74 2.44 -5.65
C GLY A 77 -3.47 3.02 -7.05
N LEU A 78 -3.69 2.27 -8.14
CA LEU A 78 -3.42 2.78 -9.49
C LEU A 78 -4.25 4.02 -9.84
N ASN A 79 -5.44 4.15 -9.28
CA ASN A 79 -6.31 5.30 -9.55
C ASN A 79 -5.80 6.59 -8.91
N SER A 80 -5.06 6.49 -7.82
CA SER A 80 -4.47 7.63 -7.11
C SER A 80 -2.96 7.79 -7.35
N LEU A 81 -2.37 6.94 -8.21
CA LEU A 81 -0.94 6.95 -8.45
C LEU A 81 -0.50 8.24 -9.14
N LYS A 82 0.38 8.99 -8.49
CA LYS A 82 1.02 10.19 -9.02
C LYS A 82 2.53 10.00 -9.01
N TYR A 83 3.18 10.29 -10.12
CA TYR A 83 4.63 10.26 -10.25
C TYR A 83 5.09 11.13 -11.42
N SER A 84 6.33 11.51 -11.41
CA SER A 84 7.01 12.13 -12.56
C SER A 84 8.03 11.14 -13.13
N LEU A 85 7.94 10.87 -14.43
CA LEU A 85 8.91 10.01 -15.10
C LEU A 85 10.21 10.78 -15.33
N ILE A 86 11.31 10.30 -14.76
CA ILE A 86 12.65 10.87 -14.92
C ILE A 86 13.34 10.24 -16.12
N SER A 87 13.41 8.90 -16.17
CA SER A 87 14.01 8.18 -17.30
C SER A 87 13.37 6.81 -17.52
N LYS A 88 13.47 6.32 -18.76
CA LYS A 88 13.11 4.96 -19.14
C LYS A 88 14.18 4.42 -20.08
N GLU A 89 14.83 3.36 -19.66
CA GLU A 89 15.88 2.68 -20.43
C GLU A 89 15.42 1.25 -20.73
N VAL A 90 15.52 0.87 -21.99
CA VAL A 90 15.11 -0.47 -22.45
C VAL A 90 16.37 -1.20 -22.94
N ASN A 91 16.60 -2.36 -22.40
CA ASN A 91 17.62 -3.29 -22.91
C ASN A 91 17.01 -4.67 -23.18
N ASN A 92 17.83 -5.62 -23.60
CA ASN A 92 17.35 -6.93 -24.07
C ASN A 92 16.69 -7.79 -22.99
N CYS A 93 16.94 -7.50 -21.70
CA CYS A 93 16.50 -8.35 -20.57
C CYS A 93 15.50 -7.67 -19.64
N PHE A 94 15.53 -6.35 -19.56
CA PHE A 94 14.69 -5.60 -18.63
C PHE A 94 14.45 -4.15 -19.11
N VAL A 95 13.45 -3.55 -18.51
CA VAL A 95 13.18 -2.12 -18.64
C VAL A 95 13.48 -1.47 -17.29
N ASN A 96 14.41 -0.50 -17.28
CA ASN A 96 14.68 0.32 -16.11
C ASN A 96 13.85 1.60 -16.18
N VAL A 97 13.06 1.88 -15.15
CA VAL A 97 12.22 3.05 -15.07
C VAL A 97 12.58 3.80 -13.78
N THR A 98 13.03 5.04 -13.93
CA THR A 98 13.29 5.94 -12.81
C THR A 98 12.16 6.96 -12.72
N VAL A 99 11.55 7.06 -11.54
CA VAL A 99 10.43 7.96 -11.28
C VAL A 99 10.68 8.78 -10.01
N ASP A 100 10.16 10.01 -10.00
CA ASP A 100 9.95 10.77 -8.79
C ASP A 100 8.53 10.49 -8.29
N LEU A 101 8.40 10.00 -7.08
CA LEU A 101 7.12 9.67 -6.46
C LEU A 101 6.39 10.91 -5.92
N LEU A 102 6.96 12.09 -6.08
CA LEU A 102 6.38 13.37 -5.65
C LEU A 102 6.05 13.39 -4.14
N PHE A 103 6.83 12.64 -3.35
CA PHE A 103 6.61 12.54 -1.92
C PHE A 103 6.98 13.85 -1.22
N ASP A 104 6.00 14.52 -0.66
CA ASP A 104 6.22 15.69 0.20
C ASP A 104 6.37 15.23 1.65
N MET A 105 7.61 15.24 2.13
CA MET A 105 7.93 14.86 3.51
C MET A 105 7.28 15.75 4.59
N ARG A 106 6.79 16.93 4.22
CA ARG A 106 6.08 17.85 5.12
C ARG A 106 4.62 17.47 5.32
N MET A 107 4.08 16.70 4.39
CA MET A 107 2.71 16.19 4.42
C MET A 107 2.77 14.73 4.78
N GLY A 108 2.55 14.40 6.05
CA GLY A 108 2.35 13.02 6.44
C GLY A 108 1.21 12.37 5.63
N PRO A 109 1.18 11.04 5.52
CA PRO A 109 0.22 10.30 4.67
C PRO A 109 -1.24 10.68 4.93
N GLU A 110 -1.59 11.10 6.14
CA GLU A 110 -2.97 11.49 6.48
C GLU A 110 -3.48 12.74 5.76
N LYS A 111 -2.61 13.70 5.46
CA LYS A 111 -3.06 14.99 4.87
C LYS A 111 -3.41 14.88 3.40
N HIS A 112 -2.79 13.95 2.67
CA HIS A 112 -3.15 13.73 1.27
C HIS A 112 -4.56 13.16 1.11
N PHE A 113 -4.95 12.28 2.00
CA PHE A 113 -6.20 11.56 1.86
C PHE A 113 -7.42 12.34 2.37
N LEU A 114 -7.29 13.01 3.50
CA LEU A 114 -8.42 13.77 4.09
C LEU A 114 -8.87 14.95 3.23
N ASN A 115 -7.95 15.52 2.45
CA ASN A 115 -8.27 16.62 1.54
C ASN A 115 -8.95 16.18 0.23
N GLU A 116 -8.94 14.89 -0.10
CA GLU A 116 -9.52 14.35 -1.33
C GLU A 116 -10.85 13.60 -1.09
N LEU A 117 -11.25 13.41 0.17
CA LEU A 117 -12.55 12.84 0.46
C LEU A 117 -13.65 13.85 0.18
N PRO A 118 -14.64 13.51 -0.66
CA PRO A 118 -15.82 14.34 -0.83
C PRO A 118 -16.51 14.53 0.53
N GLU A 119 -16.91 15.76 0.85
CA GLU A 119 -17.54 16.13 2.14
C GLU A 119 -18.75 15.25 2.52
N ASN A 120 -19.42 14.66 1.54
CA ASN A 120 -20.55 13.76 1.72
C ASN A 120 -20.20 12.35 2.21
N ILE A 121 -18.92 12.03 2.43
CA ILE A 121 -18.46 10.75 2.98
C ILE A 121 -18.21 10.84 4.49
N LEU A 122 -18.07 12.07 5.02
CA LEU A 122 -17.76 12.33 6.43
C LEU A 122 -19.03 12.52 7.30
N ASN A 123 -20.21 12.55 6.69
CA ASN A 123 -21.52 12.67 7.36
C ASN A 123 -22.25 11.30 7.30
#